data_25438202aca9d694fb02c85a4b846049
#
_entry.id   25438202aca9d694fb02c85a4b846049
#
_cell.length_a   1.000
_cell.length_b   1.000
_cell.length_c   1.000
_cell.angle_alpha   90.00
_cell.angle_beta   90.00
_cell.angle_gamma   90.00
#
_symmetry.space_group_name_H-M   'P 1'
#
loop_
_entity.id
_entity.type
_entity.pdbx_description
1 polymer ?
#
loop_
_entity_poly.entity_id
_entity_poly.type
_entity_poly.pdbx_seq_one_letter_code
_entity_poly.pdbx_strand_id
1 'polypeptide(L)'
;MRGFILMKSLIEEFSCGAYVFEKGDTLDGVAEKFNTTKHVIICDNNLTSPPLLGQAVFIRRSESVITVGAADDIDGICRKYGAQKDEIYRLNKVNFIYPFMRLIVK
;
A
#
# COMPACT_ATOMS: atom_id res chain seq x y z
N MET A 1 -1.35 -23.34 -1.83
CA MET A 1 0.00 -22.99 -2.32
C MET A 1 -0.02 -22.53 -3.76
N ARG A 2 -0.55 -23.33 -4.67
CA ARG A 2 -0.63 -22.91 -6.07
C ARG A 2 -1.50 -21.68 -6.28
N GLY A 3 -2.63 -21.59 -5.57
CA GLY A 3 -3.50 -20.41 -5.66
C GLY A 3 -2.81 -19.12 -5.21
N PHE A 4 -1.98 -19.22 -4.17
CA PHE A 4 -1.21 -18.09 -3.68
C PHE A 4 -0.23 -17.60 -4.76
N ILE A 5 0.49 -18.51 -5.40
CA ILE A 5 1.45 -18.16 -6.44
C ILE A 5 0.74 -17.51 -7.64
N LEU A 6 -0.43 -18.05 -8.04
CA LEU A 6 -1.22 -17.48 -9.13
C LEU A 6 -1.71 -16.07 -8.79
N MET A 7 -2.18 -15.85 -7.56
CA MET A 7 -2.63 -14.53 -7.11
C MET A 7 -1.50 -13.51 -7.15
N LYS A 8 -0.31 -13.90 -6.70
CA LYS A 8 0.87 -13.03 -6.75
C LYS A 8 1.21 -12.65 -8.18
N SER A 9 1.18 -13.61 -9.12
CA SER A 9 1.45 -13.36 -10.53
C SER A 9 0.41 -12.39 -11.12
N LEU A 10 -0.87 -12.56 -10.78
CA LEU A 10 -1.92 -11.66 -11.25
C LEU A 10 -1.72 -10.23 -10.73
N ILE A 11 -1.34 -10.07 -9.46
CA ILE A 11 -1.07 -8.75 -8.90
C ILE A 11 0.09 -8.09 -9.63
N GLU A 12 1.16 -8.82 -9.88
CA GLU A 12 2.34 -8.30 -10.56
C GLU A 12 2.05 -7.96 -12.01
N GLU A 13 1.28 -8.79 -12.72
CA GLU A 13 0.97 -8.61 -14.14
C GLU A 13 -0.07 -7.52 -14.39
N PHE A 14 -1.13 -7.46 -13.58
CA PHE A 14 -2.27 -6.57 -13.82
C PHE A 14 -2.34 -5.39 -12.84
N SER A 15 -1.37 -5.25 -11.96
CA SER A 15 -1.31 -4.19 -10.94
C SER A 15 -2.42 -4.27 -9.89
N CYS A 16 -3.22 -5.34 -9.89
CA CYS A 16 -4.23 -5.57 -8.87
C CYS A 16 -4.63 -7.04 -8.85
N GLY A 17 -5.17 -7.48 -7.73
CA GLY A 17 -5.65 -8.86 -7.57
C GLY A 17 -5.93 -9.16 -6.10
N ALA A 18 -6.29 -10.40 -5.83
CA ALA A 18 -6.55 -10.88 -4.47
C ALA A 18 -5.33 -11.61 -3.93
N TYR A 19 -5.03 -11.36 -2.67
CA TYR A 19 -3.94 -12.03 -1.95
C TYR A 19 -4.50 -12.70 -0.70
N VAL A 20 -4.16 -13.95 -0.48
CA VAL A 20 -4.60 -14.70 0.69
C VAL A 20 -3.54 -14.59 1.78
N PHE A 21 -3.93 -14.08 2.95
CA PHE A 21 -3.01 -13.93 4.07
C PHE A 21 -2.53 -15.28 4.57
N GLU A 22 -1.24 -15.38 4.80
CA GLU A 22 -0.57 -16.57 5.30
C GLU A 22 -0.01 -16.30 6.70
N LYS A 23 0.39 -17.38 7.37
CA LYS A 23 1.00 -17.29 8.69
C LYS A 23 2.24 -16.39 8.63
N GLY A 24 2.32 -15.45 9.55
CA GLY A 24 3.44 -14.52 9.61
C GLY A 24 3.26 -13.25 8.81
N ASP A 25 2.21 -13.14 7.99
CA ASP A 25 1.97 -11.93 7.23
C ASP A 25 1.49 -10.78 8.12
N THR A 26 1.95 -9.57 7.78
CA THR A 26 1.45 -8.33 8.36
C THR A 26 1.01 -7.42 7.22
N LEU A 27 0.13 -6.45 7.53
CA LEU A 27 -0.30 -5.48 6.53
C LEU A 27 0.88 -4.70 5.95
N ASP A 28 1.81 -4.28 6.80
CA ASP A 28 3.02 -3.57 6.34
C ASP A 28 3.88 -4.45 5.44
N GLY A 29 4.09 -5.71 5.80
CA GLY A 29 4.88 -6.64 5.00
C GLY A 29 4.25 -6.93 3.64
N VAL A 30 2.95 -7.14 3.62
CA VAL A 30 2.21 -7.39 2.37
C VAL A 30 2.23 -6.13 1.50
N ALA A 31 2.02 -4.96 2.11
CA ALA A 31 2.08 -3.69 1.37
C ALA A 31 3.44 -3.48 0.72
N GLU A 32 4.51 -3.77 1.44
CA GLU A 32 5.87 -3.66 0.91
C GLU A 32 6.10 -4.63 -0.25
N LYS A 33 5.64 -5.86 -0.08
CA LYS A 33 5.79 -6.90 -1.11
C LYS A 33 5.15 -6.51 -2.43
N PHE A 34 4.00 -5.84 -2.40
CA PHE A 34 3.23 -5.49 -3.60
C PHE A 34 3.29 -4.00 -3.95
N ASN A 35 4.24 -3.28 -3.40
CA ASN A 35 4.48 -1.87 -3.70
C ASN A 35 3.23 -1.01 -3.51
N THR A 36 2.64 -1.10 -2.32
CA THR A 36 1.50 -0.30 -1.91
C THR A 36 1.67 0.10 -0.44
N THR A 37 0.61 0.59 0.20
CA THR A 37 0.66 0.96 1.62
C THR A 37 -0.45 0.24 2.39
N LYS A 38 -0.23 0.06 3.70
CA LYS A 38 -1.24 -0.58 4.55
C LYS A 38 -2.54 0.24 4.57
N HIS A 39 -2.46 1.57 4.51
CA HIS A 39 -3.64 2.43 4.53
C HIS A 39 -4.52 2.21 3.31
N VAL A 40 -3.91 2.01 2.15
CA VAL A 40 -4.64 1.70 0.92
C VAL A 40 -5.29 0.32 1.03
N ILE A 41 -4.57 -0.68 1.54
CA ILE A 41 -5.13 -2.03 1.71
C ILE A 41 -6.33 -1.98 2.67
N ILE A 42 -6.17 -1.30 3.79
CA ILE A 42 -7.25 -1.17 4.79
C ILE A 42 -8.47 -0.52 4.16
N CYS A 43 -8.28 0.58 3.46
CA CYS A 43 -9.38 1.33 2.87
C CYS A 43 -10.07 0.57 1.73
N ASP A 44 -9.29 -0.02 0.83
CA ASP A 44 -9.82 -0.76 -0.31
C ASP A 44 -10.62 -2.00 0.11
N ASN A 45 -10.33 -2.55 1.29
CA ASN A 45 -10.98 -3.76 1.79
C ASN A 45 -11.92 -3.52 2.96
N ASN A 46 -12.12 -2.27 3.36
CA ASN A 46 -12.96 -1.91 4.52
C ASN A 46 -12.56 -2.68 5.77
N LEU A 47 -11.27 -2.81 6.03
CA LEU A 47 -10.79 -3.58 7.18
C LEU A 47 -10.99 -2.79 8.48
N THR A 48 -11.50 -3.47 9.50
CA THR A 48 -11.66 -2.91 10.85
C THR A 48 -10.70 -3.58 11.84
N SER A 49 -10.01 -4.63 11.40
CA SER A 49 -9.01 -5.36 12.18
C SER A 49 -8.03 -6.01 11.21
N PRO A 50 -6.86 -6.45 11.70
CA PRO A 50 -5.89 -7.13 10.83
C PRO A 50 -6.50 -8.38 10.18
N PRO A 51 -6.17 -8.68 8.92
CA PRO A 51 -6.69 -9.89 8.27
C PRO A 51 -6.28 -11.16 8.99
N LEU A 52 -7.20 -12.13 8.97
CA LEU A 52 -6.95 -13.44 9.56
C LEU A 52 -6.23 -14.34 8.56
N LEU A 53 -5.58 -15.38 9.09
CA LEU A 53 -5.00 -16.43 8.26
C LEU A 53 -6.06 -17.00 7.30
N GLY A 54 -5.73 -17.04 6.01
CA GLY A 54 -6.65 -17.53 5.00
C GLY A 54 -7.62 -16.51 4.45
N GLN A 55 -7.63 -15.30 5.00
CA GLN A 55 -8.49 -14.22 4.51
C GLN A 55 -7.91 -13.63 3.24
N ALA A 56 -8.76 -13.48 2.21
CA ALA A 56 -8.36 -12.82 0.97
C ALA A 56 -8.55 -11.31 1.09
N VAL A 57 -7.59 -10.55 0.59
CA VAL A 57 -7.69 -9.09 0.50
C VAL A 57 -7.36 -8.67 -0.91
N PHE A 58 -8.03 -7.62 -1.37
CA PHE A 58 -7.74 -7.00 -2.65
C PHE A 58 -6.50 -6.14 -2.52
N ILE A 59 -5.54 -6.30 -3.43
CA ILE A 59 -4.29 -5.56 -3.43
C ILE A 59 -4.19 -4.77 -4.73
N ARG A 60 -3.87 -3.49 -4.61
CA ARG A 60 -3.62 -2.60 -5.73
C ARG A 60 -2.18 -2.13 -5.67
N ARG A 61 -1.40 -2.52 -6.68
CA ARG A 61 0.00 -2.11 -6.78
C ARG A 61 0.10 -0.69 -7.29
N SER A 62 1.08 0.06 -6.78
CA SER A 62 1.35 1.44 -7.19
C SER A 62 2.67 1.53 -7.94
N GLU A 63 2.86 2.61 -8.70
CA GLU A 63 4.08 2.79 -9.47
C GLU A 63 5.26 3.22 -8.59
N SER A 64 5.03 4.15 -7.68
CA SER A 64 6.11 4.73 -6.89
C SER A 64 5.68 4.94 -5.45
N VAL A 65 6.37 4.26 -4.55
CA VAL A 65 6.15 4.36 -3.10
C VAL A 65 7.46 4.79 -2.46
N ILE A 66 7.41 5.79 -1.62
CA ILE A 66 8.57 6.30 -0.88
C ILE A 66 8.37 6.08 0.61
N THR A 67 9.44 6.24 1.38
CA THR A 67 9.36 6.29 2.83
C THR A 67 9.56 7.73 3.28
N VAL A 68 8.63 8.24 4.08
CA VAL A 68 8.70 9.59 4.63
C VAL A 68 9.87 9.67 5.61
N GLY A 69 10.77 10.60 5.40
CA GLY A 69 11.88 10.82 6.31
C GLY A 69 11.46 11.56 7.59
N ALA A 70 12.30 11.49 8.60
CA ALA A 70 11.99 12.09 9.91
C ALA A 70 11.77 13.60 9.84
N ALA A 71 12.41 14.28 8.88
CA ALA A 71 12.30 15.72 8.72
C ALA A 71 11.47 16.15 7.51
N ASP A 72 10.83 15.19 6.83
CA ASP A 72 10.04 15.49 5.64
C ASP A 72 8.68 16.10 6.01
N ASP A 73 8.22 17.02 5.17
CA ASP A 73 6.85 17.52 5.23
C ASP A 73 6.18 17.32 3.87
N ILE A 74 4.84 17.46 3.85
CA ILE A 74 4.08 17.19 2.64
C ILE A 74 4.44 18.15 1.51
N ASP A 75 4.71 19.41 1.82
CA ASP A 75 5.06 20.40 0.80
C ASP A 75 6.39 20.07 0.15
N GLY A 76 7.37 19.65 0.93
CA GLY A 76 8.68 19.21 0.43
C GLY A 76 8.57 17.99 -0.46
N ILE A 77 7.76 17.03 -0.06
CA ILE A 77 7.51 15.82 -0.85
C ILE A 77 6.84 16.19 -2.17
N CYS A 78 5.84 17.05 -2.14
CA CYS A 78 5.17 17.53 -3.35
C CYS A 78 6.15 18.17 -4.33
N ARG A 79 7.03 19.01 -3.84
CA ARG A 79 8.05 19.67 -4.67
C ARG A 79 9.03 18.65 -5.27
N LYS A 80 9.48 17.71 -4.46
CA LYS A 80 10.47 16.72 -4.88
C LYS A 80 9.94 15.78 -5.98
N TYR A 81 8.68 15.39 -5.89
CA TYR A 81 8.09 14.41 -6.80
C TYR A 81 7.14 15.04 -7.82
N GLY A 82 7.02 16.34 -7.85
CA GLY A 82 6.16 17.03 -8.80
C GLY A 82 4.69 16.70 -8.65
N ALA A 83 4.22 16.52 -7.42
CA ALA A 83 2.86 16.09 -7.13
C ALA A 83 2.09 17.18 -6.39
N GLN A 84 0.76 17.08 -6.42
CA GLN A 84 -0.13 17.95 -5.67
C GLN A 84 -0.46 17.28 -4.33
N LYS A 85 -0.56 18.10 -3.29
CA LYS A 85 -0.88 17.63 -1.94
C LYS A 85 -2.17 16.80 -1.90
N ASP A 86 -3.24 17.32 -2.52
CA ASP A 86 -4.53 16.66 -2.53
C ASP A 86 -4.47 15.32 -3.27
N GLU A 87 -3.66 15.25 -4.32
CA GLU A 87 -3.48 14.02 -5.08
C GLU A 87 -2.77 12.95 -4.25
N ILE A 88 -1.70 13.33 -3.53
CA ILE A 88 -0.98 12.41 -2.65
C ILE A 88 -1.91 11.86 -1.57
N TYR A 89 -2.67 12.73 -0.92
CA TYR A 89 -3.62 12.28 0.11
C TYR A 89 -4.69 11.36 -0.46
N ARG A 90 -5.21 11.68 -1.65
CA ARG A 90 -6.21 10.85 -2.32
C ARG A 90 -5.64 9.47 -2.67
N LEU A 91 -4.42 9.41 -3.22
CA LEU A 91 -3.78 8.15 -3.58
C LEU A 91 -3.55 7.24 -2.38
N ASN A 92 -3.27 7.83 -1.22
CA ASN A 92 -2.94 7.08 -0.02
C ASN A 92 -4.12 6.86 0.91
N LYS A 93 -5.30 7.41 0.58
CA LYS A 93 -6.51 7.29 1.39
C LYS A 93 -6.31 7.81 2.82
N VAL A 94 -5.52 8.86 2.97
CA VAL A 94 -5.21 9.51 4.25
C VAL A 94 -5.23 11.02 4.07
N ASN A 95 -5.20 11.76 5.17
CA ASN A 95 -5.07 13.22 5.16
C ASN A 95 -3.94 13.70 6.08
N PHE A 96 -2.93 12.84 6.26
CA PHE A 96 -1.79 13.11 7.13
C PHE A 96 -0.56 12.36 6.63
N ILE A 97 0.62 12.79 7.10
CA ILE A 97 1.85 12.01 6.96
C ILE A 97 2.54 11.94 8.31
N TYR A 98 3.39 10.93 8.50
CA TYR A 98 4.19 10.79 9.71
C TYR A 98 5.55 10.17 9.34
N PRO A 99 6.57 10.34 10.19
CA PRO A 99 7.91 9.80 9.91
C PRO A 99 7.86 8.30 9.68
N PHE A 100 8.64 7.86 8.69
CA PHE A 100 8.80 6.46 8.29
C PHE A 100 7.55 5.80 7.70
N MET A 101 6.50 6.56 7.49
CA MET A 101 5.32 6.11 6.76
C MET A 101 5.69 5.83 5.31
N ARG A 102 5.14 4.74 4.75
CA ARG A 102 5.22 4.51 3.32
C ARG A 102 4.16 5.36 2.63
N LEU A 103 4.51 6.00 1.53
CA LEU A 103 3.63 6.96 0.88
C LEU A 103 3.68 6.77 -0.63
N ILE A 104 2.53 6.62 -1.25
CA ILE A 104 2.40 6.54 -2.70
C ILE A 104 2.50 7.96 -3.25
N VAL A 105 3.43 8.18 -4.18
CA VAL A 105 3.59 9.49 -4.83
C VAL A 105 3.20 9.43 -6.31
N LYS A 106 2.98 8.21 -6.80
CA LYS A 106 2.53 8.04 -8.18
C LYS A 106 1.87 6.67 -8.40
#